data_132d08c12953ec8b479578591667115c
#
_entry.id   132d08c12953ec8b479578591667115c
#
_cell.length_a   1.000
_cell.length_b   1.000
_cell.length_c   1.000
_cell.angle_alpha   90.00
_cell.angle_beta   90.00
_cell.angle_gamma   90.00
#
_symmetry.space_group_name_H-M   'P 1'
#
loop_
_entity.id
_entity.type
_entity.pdbx_description
1 polymer ?
#
loop_
_entity_poly.entity_id
_entity_poly.type
_entity_poly.pdbx_seq_one_letter_code
_entity_poly.pdbx_strand_id
1 'polypeptide(L)'
;MRALVTGGTGRVGSAIAARLEKEGWDVFAAGKVHGDIADVEAARAVVQTAVDELGGLDLLVHAASDGFVPKPVEEVTEEDWDAAFGATAKGGFFVTQAAAAHLRESGGVVIMIEDVMGLEPWPSFAPHSAAKAALSMLTKVFARALAPEVRVCGIAPGPVVVEPNQEERRAAESLLGRIGTPDDVADAVLYLAGAAFVTGTTLVVDGGRLLQSARSIPT
;
A
#
# COMPACT_ATOMS: atom_id res chain seq x y z
N MET A 1 14.59 -10.48 -11.04
CA MET A 1 14.02 -9.14 -10.78
C MET A 1 14.09 -8.87 -9.29
N ARG A 2 14.26 -7.59 -8.87
CA ARG A 2 14.62 -7.19 -7.50
C ARG A 2 13.51 -6.31 -6.93
N ALA A 3 13.00 -6.67 -5.77
CA ALA A 3 11.87 -5.98 -5.16
C ALA A 3 12.17 -5.55 -3.72
N LEU A 4 11.84 -4.30 -3.38
CA LEU A 4 11.73 -3.83 -2.01
C LEU A 4 10.25 -3.80 -1.62
N VAL A 5 9.91 -4.45 -0.52
CA VAL A 5 8.57 -4.42 0.07
C VAL A 5 8.66 -3.76 1.46
N THR A 6 8.26 -2.49 1.58
CA THR A 6 8.15 -1.86 2.92
C THR A 6 6.89 -2.37 3.62
N GLY A 7 6.94 -2.50 4.96
CA GLY A 7 5.90 -3.22 5.68
C GLY A 7 5.87 -4.72 5.40
N GLY A 8 6.98 -5.26 4.84
CA GLY A 8 7.12 -6.65 4.41
C GLY A 8 7.02 -7.69 5.54
N THR A 9 7.03 -7.27 6.80
CA THR A 9 6.80 -8.14 7.96
C THR A 9 5.32 -8.12 8.45
N GLY A 10 4.49 -7.25 7.89
CA GLY A 10 3.05 -7.19 8.15
C GLY A 10 2.28 -8.26 7.36
N ARG A 11 1.01 -8.47 7.71
CA ARG A 11 0.17 -9.53 7.11
C ARG A 11 0.04 -9.44 5.58
N VAL A 12 -0.20 -8.25 5.06
CA VAL A 12 -0.30 -8.04 3.60
C VAL A 12 1.09 -8.02 2.95
N GLY A 13 2.04 -7.28 3.54
CA GLY A 13 3.39 -7.16 2.99
C GLY A 13 4.14 -8.48 2.92
N SER A 14 4.00 -9.36 3.94
CA SER A 14 4.64 -10.69 3.93
C SER A 14 4.05 -11.61 2.87
N ALA A 15 2.73 -11.57 2.62
CA ALA A 15 2.11 -12.32 1.54
C ALA A 15 2.58 -11.83 0.16
N ILE A 16 2.71 -10.50 -0.01
CA ILE A 16 3.27 -9.90 -1.24
C ILE A 16 4.72 -10.38 -1.45
N ALA A 17 5.57 -10.31 -0.41
CA ALA A 17 6.95 -10.76 -0.49
C ALA A 17 7.05 -12.24 -0.88
N ALA A 18 6.34 -13.12 -0.16
CA ALA A 18 6.32 -14.55 -0.45
C ALA A 18 5.79 -14.88 -1.86
N ARG A 19 4.79 -14.12 -2.34
CA ARG A 19 4.27 -14.30 -3.70
C ARG A 19 5.27 -13.87 -4.76
N LEU A 20 6.00 -12.79 -4.56
CA LEU A 20 7.06 -12.33 -5.45
C LEU A 20 8.22 -13.35 -5.48
N GLU A 21 8.67 -13.84 -4.32
CA GLU A 21 9.71 -14.88 -4.22
C GLU A 21 9.33 -16.15 -4.98
N LYS A 22 8.07 -16.58 -4.85
CA LYS A 22 7.54 -17.75 -5.59
C LYS A 22 7.59 -17.57 -7.10
N GLU A 23 7.51 -16.34 -7.60
CA GLU A 23 7.65 -15.99 -9.02
C GLU A 23 9.12 -15.69 -9.43
N GLY A 24 10.07 -15.97 -8.54
CA GLY A 24 11.50 -15.85 -8.82
C GLY A 24 12.06 -14.43 -8.71
N TRP A 25 11.44 -13.56 -7.89
CA TRP A 25 12.01 -12.26 -7.55
C TRP A 25 12.95 -12.40 -6.36
N ASP A 26 14.04 -11.63 -6.37
CA ASP A 26 14.86 -11.39 -5.19
C ASP A 26 14.17 -10.29 -4.38
N VAL A 27 13.81 -10.57 -3.13
CA VAL A 27 12.96 -9.67 -2.33
C VAL A 27 13.65 -9.23 -1.05
N PHE A 28 13.72 -7.93 -0.83
CA PHE A 28 14.04 -7.33 0.46
C PHE A 28 12.74 -6.93 1.17
N ALA A 29 12.31 -7.72 2.15
CA ALA A 29 11.10 -7.49 2.94
C ALA A 29 11.42 -6.62 4.17
N ALA A 30 11.30 -5.30 4.03
CA ALA A 30 11.61 -4.35 5.09
C ALA A 30 10.49 -4.26 6.14
N GLY A 31 10.87 -4.37 7.42
CA GLY A 31 10.01 -4.13 8.58
C GLY A 31 10.63 -3.09 9.53
N LYS A 32 9.98 -2.78 10.65
CA LYS A 32 10.47 -1.80 11.65
C LYS A 32 11.88 -2.10 12.18
N VAL A 33 12.31 -3.35 12.15
CA VAL A 33 13.69 -3.75 12.53
C VAL A 33 14.77 -3.15 11.61
N HIS A 34 14.43 -2.82 10.37
CA HIS A 34 15.33 -2.19 9.40
C HIS A 34 15.29 -0.65 9.47
N GLY A 35 14.33 -0.08 10.17
CA GLY A 35 14.14 1.36 10.37
C GLY A 35 12.66 1.75 10.35
N ASP A 36 12.31 2.77 11.13
CA ASP A 36 10.96 3.35 11.08
C ASP A 36 10.89 4.37 9.94
N ILE A 37 10.22 4.03 8.85
CA ILE A 37 10.11 4.89 7.67
C ILE A 37 9.26 6.15 7.87
N ALA A 38 8.65 6.34 9.05
CA ALA A 38 8.12 7.64 9.47
C ALA A 38 9.23 8.68 9.71
N ASP A 39 10.46 8.21 9.97
CA ASP A 39 11.68 9.02 9.95
C ASP A 39 12.28 9.03 8.53
N VAL A 40 12.68 10.23 8.07
CA VAL A 40 13.15 10.43 6.68
C VAL A 40 14.51 9.77 6.44
N GLU A 41 15.42 9.84 7.40
CA GLU A 41 16.76 9.26 7.25
C GLU A 41 16.68 7.73 7.31
N ALA A 42 15.82 7.18 8.18
CA ALA A 42 15.54 5.75 8.21
C ALA A 42 14.88 5.27 6.89
N ALA A 43 13.95 6.03 6.32
CA ALA A 43 13.35 5.71 5.02
C ALA A 43 14.40 5.63 3.89
N ARG A 44 15.35 6.57 3.87
CA ARG A 44 16.48 6.55 2.92
C ARG A 44 17.42 5.38 3.16
N ALA A 45 17.76 5.11 4.42
CA ALA A 45 18.65 4.00 4.79
C ALA A 45 18.05 2.64 4.40
N VAL A 46 16.75 2.43 4.60
CA VAL A 46 16.06 1.19 4.19
C VAL A 46 16.16 0.96 2.69
N VAL A 47 15.99 2.00 1.87
CA VAL A 47 16.15 1.88 0.41
C VAL A 47 17.58 1.57 0.03
N GLN A 48 18.56 2.27 0.64
CA GLN A 48 19.97 2.03 0.35
C GLN A 48 20.39 0.60 0.72
N THR A 49 19.98 0.11 1.90
CA THR A 49 20.25 -1.27 2.31
C THR A 49 19.66 -2.28 1.31
N ALA A 50 18.41 -2.08 0.88
CA ALA A 50 17.78 -2.97 -0.10
C ALA A 50 18.54 -2.97 -1.44
N VAL A 51 18.97 -1.79 -1.91
CA VAL A 51 19.75 -1.66 -3.16
C VAL A 51 21.10 -2.33 -3.05
N ASP A 52 21.79 -2.17 -1.92
CA ASP A 52 23.11 -2.77 -1.69
C ASP A 52 23.01 -4.30 -1.64
N GLU A 53 22.01 -4.85 -0.97
CA GLU A 53 21.81 -6.30 -0.86
C GLU A 53 21.35 -6.94 -2.17
N LEU A 54 20.44 -6.26 -2.91
CA LEU A 54 19.85 -6.79 -4.14
C LEU A 54 20.69 -6.47 -5.41
N GLY A 55 21.62 -5.53 -5.31
CA GLY A 55 22.37 -5.03 -6.46
C GLY A 55 21.57 -4.15 -7.42
N GLY A 56 20.51 -3.51 -6.94
CA GLY A 56 19.64 -2.60 -7.68
C GLY A 56 18.15 -2.80 -7.34
N LEU A 57 17.24 -2.12 -8.06
CA LEU A 57 15.81 -2.16 -7.75
C LEU A 57 14.95 -2.09 -9.02
N ASP A 58 14.02 -3.06 -9.19
CA ASP A 58 13.09 -3.14 -10.30
C ASP A 58 11.64 -2.86 -9.86
N LEU A 59 11.32 -3.13 -8.58
CA LEU A 59 10.00 -2.93 -7.99
C LEU A 59 10.11 -2.39 -6.57
N LEU A 60 9.36 -1.33 -6.29
CA LEU A 60 9.07 -0.89 -4.93
C LEU A 60 7.60 -1.15 -4.62
N VAL A 61 7.31 -1.94 -3.58
CA VAL A 61 5.96 -2.05 -3.01
C VAL A 61 5.94 -1.36 -1.66
N HIS A 62 5.18 -0.26 -1.56
CA HIS A 62 4.97 0.42 -0.30
C HIS A 62 3.70 -0.11 0.38
N ALA A 63 3.89 -1.06 1.31
CA ALA A 63 2.82 -1.68 2.09
C ALA A 63 2.86 -1.30 3.59
N ALA A 64 3.78 -0.45 3.99
CA ALA A 64 3.83 0.05 5.37
C ALA A 64 2.67 1.01 5.65
N SER A 65 2.04 0.81 6.80
CA SER A 65 0.96 1.66 7.31
C SER A 65 0.88 1.48 8.83
N ASP A 66 0.46 2.52 9.53
CA ASP A 66 0.24 2.51 10.97
C ASP A 66 -1.05 3.29 11.30
N GLY A 67 -1.39 3.41 12.59
CA GLY A 67 -2.51 4.24 13.05
C GLY A 67 -3.90 3.71 12.70
N PHE A 68 -4.05 2.40 12.45
CA PHE A 68 -5.34 1.76 12.18
C PHE A 68 -6.10 1.47 13.48
N VAL A 69 -6.52 2.53 14.17
CA VAL A 69 -7.25 2.46 15.45
C VAL A 69 -8.58 3.18 15.31
N PRO A 70 -9.74 2.50 15.54
CA PRO A 70 -11.04 3.14 15.47
C PRO A 70 -11.26 4.06 16.68
N LYS A 71 -11.57 5.33 16.42
CA LYS A 71 -11.90 6.36 17.42
C LYS A 71 -13.00 7.28 16.92
N PRO A 72 -13.88 7.81 17.79
CA PRO A 72 -14.70 8.99 17.46
C PRO A 72 -13.80 10.17 17.06
N VAL A 73 -14.26 11.00 16.15
CA VAL A 73 -13.46 12.13 15.63
C VAL A 73 -13.00 13.08 16.76
N GLU A 74 -13.84 13.24 17.77
CA GLU A 74 -13.57 14.10 18.93
C GLU A 74 -12.47 13.57 19.86
N GLU A 75 -12.14 12.27 19.77
CA GLU A 75 -11.14 11.59 20.58
C GLU A 75 -9.80 11.37 19.87
N VAL A 76 -9.72 11.77 18.58
CA VAL A 76 -8.48 11.65 17.80
C VAL A 76 -7.44 12.62 18.36
N THR A 77 -6.26 12.09 18.68
CA THR A 77 -5.11 12.87 19.17
C THR A 77 -4.13 13.20 18.05
N GLU A 78 -3.19 14.11 18.34
CA GLU A 78 -2.09 14.42 17.43
C GLU A 78 -1.22 13.17 17.15
N GLU A 79 -1.00 12.33 18.17
CA GLU A 79 -0.24 11.08 18.05
C GLU A 79 -0.93 10.07 17.12
N ASP A 80 -2.27 9.98 17.16
CA ASP A 80 -3.04 9.13 16.24
C ASP A 80 -2.88 9.62 14.80
N TRP A 81 -2.90 10.95 14.61
CA TRP A 81 -2.70 11.58 13.31
C TRP A 81 -1.29 11.33 12.78
N ASP A 82 -0.27 11.59 13.59
CA ASP A 82 1.13 11.43 13.22
C ASP A 82 1.47 9.97 12.92
N ALA A 83 0.93 9.01 13.68
CA ALA A 83 1.09 7.59 13.41
C ALA A 83 0.49 7.21 12.05
N ALA A 84 -0.73 7.67 11.73
CA ALA A 84 -1.39 7.37 10.47
C ALA A 84 -0.64 7.95 9.26
N PHE A 85 -0.20 9.21 9.34
CA PHE A 85 0.51 9.88 8.24
C PHE A 85 1.98 9.48 8.14
N GLY A 86 2.62 9.20 9.28
CA GLY A 86 4.06 8.93 9.36
C GLY A 86 4.50 7.81 8.45
N ALA A 87 4.06 6.59 8.71
CA ALA A 87 4.45 5.43 7.92
C ALA A 87 3.73 5.39 6.55
N THR A 88 2.47 5.87 6.47
CA THR A 88 1.65 5.74 5.26
C THR A 88 2.03 6.76 4.20
N ALA A 89 1.70 8.03 4.39
CA ALA A 89 1.88 9.05 3.35
C ALA A 89 3.31 9.60 3.33
N LYS A 90 3.84 10.01 4.49
CA LYS A 90 5.20 10.56 4.59
C LYS A 90 6.26 9.51 4.25
N GLY A 91 6.15 8.31 4.85
CA GLY A 91 7.05 7.19 4.54
C GLY A 91 7.00 6.79 3.08
N GLY A 92 5.79 6.65 2.51
CA GLY A 92 5.60 6.36 1.09
C GLY A 92 6.24 7.39 0.17
N PHE A 93 6.17 8.69 0.53
CA PHE A 93 6.81 9.74 -0.24
C PHE A 93 8.34 9.59 -0.22
N PHE A 94 8.96 9.51 0.97
CA PHE A 94 10.43 9.54 1.08
C PHE A 94 11.09 8.23 0.64
N VAL A 95 10.45 7.08 0.84
CA VAL A 95 10.91 5.80 0.29
C VAL A 95 10.88 5.85 -1.25
N THR A 96 9.81 6.36 -1.85
CA THR A 96 9.71 6.49 -3.31
C THR A 96 10.73 7.49 -3.85
N GLN A 97 10.93 8.63 -3.16
CA GLN A 97 11.95 9.61 -3.53
C GLN A 97 13.35 9.00 -3.53
N ALA A 98 13.70 8.24 -2.49
CA ALA A 98 15.01 7.58 -2.40
C ALA A 98 15.20 6.49 -3.47
N ALA A 99 14.14 5.73 -3.79
CA ALA A 99 14.18 4.65 -4.78
C ALA A 99 14.19 5.16 -6.23
N ALA A 100 13.80 6.43 -6.48
CA ALA A 100 13.51 6.93 -7.82
C ALA A 100 14.67 6.80 -8.82
N ALA A 101 15.92 7.05 -8.40
CA ALA A 101 17.09 6.94 -9.28
C ALA A 101 17.29 5.48 -9.73
N HIS A 102 17.26 4.54 -8.79
CA HIS A 102 17.45 3.10 -9.05
C HIS A 102 16.33 2.52 -9.92
N LEU A 103 15.09 2.96 -9.70
CA LEU A 103 13.94 2.55 -10.53
C LEU A 103 14.02 3.14 -11.95
N ARG A 104 14.55 4.35 -12.14
CA ARG A 104 14.81 4.89 -13.47
C ARG A 104 15.85 4.08 -14.24
N GLU A 105 16.92 3.67 -13.58
CA GLU A 105 17.98 2.85 -14.19
C GLU A 105 17.45 1.50 -14.72
N SER A 106 16.47 0.92 -14.02
CA SER A 106 15.88 -0.38 -14.38
C SER A 106 14.64 -0.29 -15.27
N GLY A 107 14.04 0.90 -15.44
CA GLY A 107 12.70 1.02 -16.03
C GLY A 107 11.61 0.42 -15.13
N GLY A 108 11.76 0.57 -13.82
CA GLY A 108 11.01 -0.14 -12.81
C GLY A 108 9.58 0.39 -12.54
N VAL A 109 9.00 -0.11 -11.45
CA VAL A 109 7.64 0.25 -11.05
C VAL A 109 7.53 0.46 -9.53
N VAL A 110 6.68 1.40 -9.13
CA VAL A 110 6.23 1.60 -7.75
C VAL A 110 4.77 1.16 -7.62
N ILE A 111 4.47 0.39 -6.59
CA ILE A 111 3.11 0.01 -6.23
C ILE A 111 2.83 0.47 -4.80
N MET A 112 1.84 1.36 -4.64
CA MET A 112 1.37 1.86 -3.35
C MET A 112 0.21 1.01 -2.87
N ILE A 113 0.32 0.40 -1.69
CA ILE A 113 -0.84 -0.29 -1.08
C ILE A 113 -1.67 0.77 -0.35
N GLU A 114 -2.69 1.21 -1.05
CA GLU A 114 -3.68 2.18 -0.61
C GLU A 114 -4.75 1.50 0.28
N ASP A 115 -5.97 2.00 0.29
CA ASP A 115 -7.12 1.41 0.99
C ASP A 115 -8.42 1.98 0.42
N VAL A 116 -9.50 1.20 0.39
CA VAL A 116 -10.84 1.71 0.05
C VAL A 116 -11.30 2.82 1.00
N MET A 117 -10.77 2.86 2.23
CA MET A 117 -11.00 3.96 3.17
C MET A 117 -10.41 5.30 2.73
N GLY A 118 -9.49 5.30 1.77
CA GLY A 118 -9.02 6.51 1.10
C GLY A 118 -9.93 6.98 -0.03
N LEU A 119 -10.89 6.17 -0.45
CA LEU A 119 -11.83 6.42 -1.55
C LEU A 119 -13.25 6.73 -1.07
N GLU A 120 -13.63 6.26 0.11
CA GLU A 120 -14.91 6.54 0.75
C GLU A 120 -14.71 6.96 2.23
N PRO A 121 -15.64 7.75 2.82
CA PRO A 121 -15.45 8.26 4.17
C PRO A 121 -15.71 7.21 5.24
N TRP A 122 -14.76 7.06 6.19
CA TRP A 122 -14.87 6.20 7.36
C TRP A 122 -14.63 7.03 8.64
N PRO A 123 -15.70 7.58 9.24
CA PRO A 123 -15.54 8.53 10.36
C PRO A 123 -14.74 7.99 11.55
N SER A 124 -14.90 6.70 11.88
CA SER A 124 -14.15 6.07 12.99
C SER A 124 -12.66 5.85 12.68
N PHE A 125 -12.20 6.06 11.45
CA PHE A 125 -10.82 5.90 11.01
C PHE A 125 -10.32 7.17 10.29
N ALA A 126 -10.71 8.34 10.78
CA ALA A 126 -10.48 9.60 10.09
C ALA A 126 -9.00 9.86 9.72
N PRO A 127 -7.99 9.70 10.63
CA PRO A 127 -6.58 9.89 10.26
C PRO A 127 -6.11 8.88 9.21
N HIS A 128 -6.47 7.61 9.37
CA HIS A 128 -6.09 6.54 8.41
C HIS A 128 -6.69 6.81 7.03
N SER A 129 -7.99 7.13 6.94
CA SER A 129 -8.67 7.46 5.68
C SER A 129 -7.99 8.64 4.98
N ALA A 130 -7.67 9.71 5.73
CA ALA A 130 -6.98 10.88 5.20
C ALA A 130 -5.56 10.53 4.70
N ALA A 131 -4.79 9.74 5.45
CA ALA A 131 -3.45 9.30 5.04
C ALA A 131 -3.48 8.42 3.79
N LYS A 132 -4.47 7.53 3.67
CA LYS A 132 -4.65 6.68 2.47
C LYS A 132 -5.13 7.49 1.26
N ALA A 133 -5.98 8.49 1.44
CA ALA A 133 -6.34 9.42 0.37
C ALA A 133 -5.12 10.23 -0.10
N ALA A 134 -4.27 10.68 0.83
CA ALA A 134 -3.01 11.34 0.49
C ALA A 134 -2.09 10.40 -0.31
N LEU A 135 -1.98 9.12 0.08
CA LEU A 135 -1.18 8.12 -0.64
C LEU A 135 -1.70 7.90 -2.07
N SER A 136 -3.02 7.86 -2.28
CA SER A 136 -3.65 7.75 -3.60
C SER A 136 -3.35 8.97 -4.48
N MET A 137 -3.27 10.17 -3.89
CA MET A 137 -2.82 11.35 -4.63
C MET A 137 -1.32 11.25 -4.97
N LEU A 138 -0.48 10.76 -4.05
CA LEU A 138 0.96 10.56 -4.30
C LEU A 138 1.21 9.56 -5.44
N THR A 139 0.40 8.52 -5.59
CA THR A 139 0.43 7.62 -6.76
C THR A 139 0.36 8.41 -8.06
N LYS A 140 -0.59 9.32 -8.19
CA LYS A 140 -0.78 10.15 -9.39
C LYS A 140 0.35 11.17 -9.59
N VAL A 141 0.81 11.78 -8.50
CA VAL A 141 1.93 12.75 -8.52
C VAL A 141 3.20 12.07 -9.00
N PHE A 142 3.57 10.93 -8.41
CA PHE A 142 4.77 10.20 -8.81
C PHE A 142 4.65 9.59 -10.21
N ALA A 143 3.49 9.09 -10.61
CA ALA A 143 3.28 8.59 -11.97
C ALA A 143 3.59 9.67 -13.00
N ARG A 144 3.20 10.92 -12.72
CA ARG A 144 3.49 12.06 -13.61
C ARG A 144 4.95 12.53 -13.53
N ALA A 145 5.55 12.49 -12.33
CA ALA A 145 6.89 13.02 -12.10
C ALA A 145 8.01 12.07 -12.54
N LEU A 146 7.74 10.76 -12.53
CA LEU A 146 8.74 9.73 -12.81
C LEU A 146 8.59 9.09 -14.21
N ALA A 147 7.53 9.43 -14.93
CA ALA A 147 7.36 9.02 -16.32
C ALA A 147 8.39 9.71 -17.26
N PRO A 148 8.79 9.07 -18.36
CA PRO A 148 8.31 7.76 -18.84
C PRO A 148 9.04 6.55 -18.23
N GLU A 149 10.12 6.75 -17.48
CA GLU A 149 11.04 5.68 -17.08
C GLU A 149 10.43 4.78 -16.00
N VAL A 150 9.64 5.34 -15.07
CA VAL A 150 9.07 4.61 -13.94
C VAL A 150 7.54 4.71 -13.97
N ARG A 151 6.88 3.55 -13.87
CA ARG A 151 5.43 3.48 -13.66
C ARG A 151 5.12 3.55 -12.17
N VAL A 152 4.00 4.19 -11.82
CA VAL A 152 3.51 4.22 -10.42
C VAL A 152 2.03 3.90 -10.41
N CYS A 153 1.64 2.88 -9.66
CA CYS A 153 0.25 2.43 -9.53
C CYS A 153 -0.13 2.28 -8.06
N GLY A 154 -1.42 2.37 -7.78
CA GLY A 154 -1.99 2.06 -6.47
C GLY A 154 -2.80 0.77 -6.50
N ILE A 155 -2.91 0.12 -5.35
CA ILE A 155 -3.88 -0.93 -5.09
C ILE A 155 -4.67 -0.50 -3.86
N ALA A 156 -6.00 -0.46 -3.96
CA ALA A 156 -6.89 -0.15 -2.84
C ALA A 156 -7.64 -1.43 -2.42
N PRO A 157 -7.13 -2.15 -1.41
CA PRO A 157 -7.82 -3.32 -0.89
C PRO A 157 -9.07 -2.93 -0.10
N GLY A 158 -10.08 -3.79 -0.15
CA GLY A 158 -11.14 -3.86 0.85
C GLY A 158 -10.69 -4.64 2.10
N PRO A 159 -11.61 -5.17 2.90
CA PRO A 159 -11.29 -6.00 4.04
C PRO A 159 -10.57 -7.29 3.62
N VAL A 160 -9.27 -7.35 3.83
CA VAL A 160 -8.43 -8.54 3.55
C VAL A 160 -7.82 -9.15 4.81
N VAL A 161 -7.92 -8.43 5.93
CA VAL A 161 -7.51 -8.87 7.24
C VAL A 161 -8.49 -8.30 8.25
N VAL A 162 -9.26 -9.17 8.89
CA VAL A 162 -10.26 -8.79 9.89
C VAL A 162 -10.14 -9.67 11.12
N GLU A 163 -10.70 -9.20 12.24
CA GLU A 163 -10.84 -10.03 13.43
C GLU A 163 -11.86 -11.15 13.17
N PRO A 164 -11.65 -12.37 13.72
CA PRO A 164 -12.51 -13.52 13.43
C PRO A 164 -14.00 -13.28 13.71
N ASN A 165 -14.33 -12.47 14.73
CA ASN A 165 -15.71 -12.11 15.08
C ASN A 165 -16.36 -11.11 14.13
N GLN A 166 -15.63 -10.57 13.16
CA GLN A 166 -16.12 -9.61 12.16
C GLN A 166 -16.19 -10.22 10.76
N GLU A 167 -15.68 -11.42 10.55
CA GLU A 167 -15.51 -12.03 9.24
C GLU A 167 -16.83 -12.16 8.48
N GLU A 168 -17.87 -12.73 9.10
CA GLU A 168 -19.18 -12.91 8.47
C GLU A 168 -19.81 -11.55 8.08
N ARG A 169 -19.77 -10.57 8.97
CA ARG A 169 -20.28 -9.24 8.71
C ARG A 169 -19.52 -8.57 7.55
N ARG A 170 -18.20 -8.67 7.53
CA ARG A 170 -17.36 -8.07 6.48
C ARG A 170 -17.49 -8.79 5.16
N ALA A 171 -17.71 -10.11 5.16
CA ALA A 171 -18.01 -10.88 3.97
C ALA A 171 -19.33 -10.42 3.32
N ALA A 172 -20.36 -10.14 4.12
CA ALA A 172 -21.64 -9.63 3.64
C ALA A 172 -21.55 -8.22 3.01
N GLU A 173 -20.52 -7.45 3.32
CA GLU A 173 -20.23 -6.15 2.70
C GLU A 173 -19.59 -6.28 1.29
N SER A 174 -19.26 -7.48 0.84
CA SER A 174 -18.68 -7.75 -0.48
C SER A 174 -19.70 -8.38 -1.43
N LEU A 175 -19.74 -7.95 -2.68
CA LEU A 175 -20.60 -8.57 -3.70
C LEU A 175 -20.19 -10.03 -4.00
N LEU A 176 -18.91 -10.37 -3.75
CA LEU A 176 -18.41 -11.73 -3.92
C LEU A 176 -18.67 -12.63 -2.71
N GLY A 177 -19.33 -12.13 -1.64
CA GLY A 177 -19.76 -12.91 -0.48
C GLY A 177 -18.62 -13.43 0.41
N ARG A 178 -17.42 -12.86 0.29
CA ARG A 178 -16.25 -13.20 1.13
C ARG A 178 -15.41 -11.97 1.43
N ILE A 179 -14.64 -12.02 2.48
CA ILE A 179 -13.51 -11.09 2.65
C ILE A 179 -12.40 -11.47 1.64
N GLY A 180 -11.59 -10.48 1.27
CA GLY A 180 -10.37 -10.73 0.53
C GLY A 180 -9.32 -11.45 1.39
N THR A 181 -8.25 -11.87 0.75
CA THR A 181 -7.07 -12.42 1.40
C THR A 181 -5.85 -11.56 1.06
N PRO A 182 -4.78 -11.62 1.85
CA PRO A 182 -3.50 -11.00 1.46
C PRO A 182 -3.00 -11.48 0.08
N ASP A 183 -3.32 -12.72 -0.32
CA ASP A 183 -2.96 -13.26 -1.64
C ASP A 183 -3.74 -12.56 -2.78
N ASP A 184 -5.01 -12.17 -2.58
CA ASP A 184 -5.75 -11.39 -3.59
C ASP A 184 -5.03 -10.05 -3.87
N VAL A 185 -4.40 -9.45 -2.85
CA VAL A 185 -3.60 -8.23 -3.01
C VAL A 185 -2.27 -8.53 -3.69
N ALA A 186 -1.60 -9.62 -3.33
CA ALA A 186 -0.34 -10.03 -3.92
C ALA A 186 -0.47 -10.36 -5.42
N ASP A 187 -1.57 -10.98 -5.84
CA ASP A 187 -1.89 -11.23 -7.24
C ASP A 187 -2.08 -9.91 -8.03
N ALA A 188 -2.71 -8.91 -7.42
CA ALA A 188 -2.83 -7.57 -8.01
C ALA A 188 -1.47 -6.87 -8.14
N VAL A 189 -0.55 -7.06 -7.18
CA VAL A 189 0.84 -6.56 -7.28
C VAL A 189 1.54 -7.17 -8.48
N LEU A 190 1.49 -8.49 -8.67
CA LEU A 190 2.10 -9.17 -9.82
C LEU A 190 1.52 -8.68 -11.15
N TYR A 191 0.19 -8.53 -11.22
CA TYR A 191 -0.46 -7.99 -12.41
C TYR A 191 0.08 -6.59 -12.77
N LEU A 192 0.09 -5.66 -11.81
CA LEU A 192 0.55 -4.29 -12.05
C LEU A 192 2.08 -4.22 -12.31
N ALA A 193 2.86 -5.11 -11.71
CA ALA A 193 4.29 -5.20 -11.99
C ALA A 193 4.55 -5.51 -13.46
N GLY A 194 3.75 -6.40 -14.06
CA GLY A 194 3.87 -6.79 -15.48
C GLY A 194 3.08 -5.92 -16.48
N ALA A 195 2.19 -5.03 -16.02
CA ALA A 195 1.28 -4.27 -16.88
C ALA A 195 1.98 -3.02 -17.48
N ALA A 196 2.75 -3.17 -18.52
CA ALA A 196 3.64 -2.15 -19.09
C ALA A 196 2.96 -0.85 -19.54
N PHE A 197 1.65 -0.86 -19.81
CA PHE A 197 0.91 0.33 -20.27
C PHE A 197 -0.08 0.85 -19.20
N VAL A 198 0.20 0.57 -17.91
CA VAL A 198 -0.61 1.00 -16.77
C VAL A 198 0.23 1.86 -15.84
N THR A 199 -0.16 3.12 -15.62
CA THR A 199 0.43 4.03 -14.64
C THR A 199 -0.58 5.09 -14.18
N GLY A 200 -0.40 5.66 -12.99
CA GLY A 200 -1.23 6.73 -12.44
C GLY A 200 -2.64 6.31 -12.04
N THR A 201 -2.93 5.01 -11.98
CA THR A 201 -4.23 4.47 -11.62
C THR A 201 -4.19 3.71 -10.29
N THR A 202 -5.34 3.61 -9.66
CA THR A 202 -5.57 2.76 -8.49
C THR A 202 -6.45 1.58 -8.88
N LEU A 203 -5.96 0.37 -8.69
CA LEU A 203 -6.72 -0.87 -8.84
C LEU A 203 -7.44 -1.18 -7.53
N VAL A 204 -8.76 -1.18 -7.55
CA VAL A 204 -9.58 -1.55 -6.39
C VAL A 204 -9.69 -3.07 -6.31
N VAL A 205 -9.37 -3.64 -5.13
CA VAL A 205 -9.41 -5.09 -4.84
C VAL A 205 -10.25 -5.30 -3.58
N ASP A 206 -11.57 -5.17 -3.71
CA ASP A 206 -12.51 -5.11 -2.59
C ASP A 206 -13.71 -6.07 -2.69
N GLY A 207 -13.72 -6.95 -3.68
CA GLY A 207 -14.86 -7.84 -3.94
C GLY A 207 -16.14 -7.11 -4.33
N GLY A 208 -16.04 -5.87 -4.83
CA GLY A 208 -17.17 -5.03 -5.22
C GLY A 208 -17.82 -4.29 -4.05
N ARG A 209 -17.17 -4.19 -2.89
CA ARG A 209 -17.67 -3.55 -1.69
C ARG A 209 -18.07 -2.07 -1.92
N LEU A 210 -17.24 -1.29 -2.59
CA LEU A 210 -17.55 0.12 -2.90
C LEU A 210 -18.84 0.30 -3.71
N LEU A 211 -19.26 -0.72 -4.46
CA LEU A 211 -20.52 -0.69 -5.21
C LEU A 211 -21.75 -0.99 -4.32
N GLN A 212 -21.55 -1.66 -3.19
CA GLN A 212 -22.63 -1.93 -2.23
C GLN A 212 -22.94 -0.73 -1.34
N SER A 213 -21.93 0.05 -0.94
CA SER A 213 -22.14 1.22 -0.09
C SER A 213 -23.10 2.25 -0.72
N ALA A 214 -23.19 2.28 -2.06
CA ALA A 214 -24.16 3.07 -2.79
C ALA A 214 -25.61 2.54 -2.74
N ARG A 215 -25.85 1.30 -2.28
CA ARG A 215 -27.20 0.68 -2.23
C ARG A 215 -27.92 0.90 -0.90
N SER A 216 -27.28 1.42 0.12
CA SER A 216 -27.90 1.67 1.43
C SER A 216 -28.66 3.00 1.53
N ILE A 217 -29.02 3.63 0.40
CA ILE A 217 -30.00 4.71 0.37
C ILE A 217 -31.37 4.02 0.27
N PRO A 218 -32.22 4.00 1.33
CA PRO A 218 -33.57 3.53 1.20
C PRO A 218 -34.29 4.42 0.18
N THR A 219 -34.85 3.81 -0.85
CA THR A 219 -35.80 4.46 -1.73
C THR A 219 -37.11 4.74 -0.98
#